data_e2e6dbfe389e2c692e0a0b3c13457009
#
_entry.id   e2e6dbfe389e2c692e0a0b3c13457009
#
_cell.length_a   1.000
_cell.length_b   1.000
_cell.length_c   1.000
_cell.angle_alpha   90.00
_cell.angle_beta   90.00
_cell.angle_gamma   90.00
#
_symmetry.space_group_name_H-M   'P 1'
#
loop_
_entity.id
_entity.type
_entity.pdbx_description
1 polymer ?
#
loop_
_entity_poly.entity_id
_entity_poly.type
_entity_poly.pdbx_seq_one_letter_code
_entity_poly.pdbx_strand_id
1 'polypeptide(L)'
;MTDIKLGNGEEISRKHSTFQIPHASDRGALYVGDMAKLLFLAPDPGPGDIVGEFMWARVARVVSRNPSRYAGTLANQPTVVHLNLGDPVEFGPEHVIDIIRPDA
;
A
#
# COMPACT_ATOMS: atom_id res chain seq x y z
N MET A 1 8.61 15.63 9.67
CA MET A 1 8.68 14.46 8.80
C MET A 1 7.63 13.46 9.24
N THR A 2 6.77 13.04 8.34
CA THR A 2 5.71 12.09 8.68
C THR A 2 6.19 10.68 8.42
N ASP A 3 6.27 9.87 9.47
CA ASP A 3 6.58 8.45 9.31
C ASP A 3 5.32 7.72 8.87
N ILE A 4 5.39 7.17 7.67
CA ILE A 4 4.28 6.39 7.12
C ILE A 4 4.49 4.93 7.50
N LYS A 5 3.53 4.37 8.22
CA LYS A 5 3.51 2.94 8.50
C LYS A 5 2.48 2.27 7.63
N LEU A 6 2.91 1.22 6.95
CA LEU A 6 2.02 0.41 6.11
C LEU A 6 1.78 -0.94 6.76
N GLY A 7 0.54 -1.42 6.65
CA GLY A 7 0.21 -2.76 7.07
C GLY A 7 0.80 -3.79 6.12
N ASN A 8 1.17 -4.95 6.66
CA ASN A 8 1.69 -6.06 5.85
C ASN A 8 0.52 -6.93 5.39
N GLY A 9 0.17 -6.80 4.09
CA GLY A 9 -0.96 -7.53 3.52
C GLY A 9 -0.75 -9.05 3.51
N GLU A 10 0.49 -9.49 3.34
CA GLU A 10 0.81 -10.92 3.38
C GLU A 10 0.53 -11.51 4.76
N GLU A 11 0.93 -10.79 5.81
CA GLU A 11 0.69 -11.24 7.17
C GLU A 11 -0.79 -11.28 7.51
N ILE A 12 -1.54 -10.24 7.12
CA ILE A 12 -2.98 -10.18 7.36
C ILE A 12 -3.68 -11.32 6.62
N SER A 13 -3.28 -11.59 5.38
CA SER A 13 -3.85 -12.66 4.57
C SER A 13 -3.62 -14.04 5.20
N ARG A 14 -2.47 -14.25 5.83
CA ARG A 14 -2.19 -15.52 6.52
C ARG A 14 -3.05 -15.70 7.76
N LYS A 15 -3.37 -14.62 8.46
CA LYS A 15 -4.15 -14.65 9.71
C LYS A 15 -5.66 -14.70 9.48
N HIS A 16 -6.12 -14.22 8.34
CA HIS A 16 -7.55 -14.08 8.04
C HIS A 16 -7.85 -14.68 6.66
N SER A 17 -8.45 -15.86 6.64
CA SER A 17 -8.68 -16.63 5.42
C SER A 17 -9.58 -15.92 4.41
N THR A 18 -10.42 -14.99 4.85
CA THR A 18 -11.29 -14.21 3.96
C THR A 18 -10.61 -12.97 3.39
N PHE A 19 -9.43 -12.63 3.89
CA PHE A 19 -8.67 -11.49 3.39
C PHE A 19 -7.72 -11.98 2.30
N GLN A 20 -8.13 -11.77 1.04
CA GLN A 20 -7.37 -12.24 -0.12
C GLN A 20 -6.58 -11.09 -0.75
N ILE A 21 -5.37 -11.41 -1.19
CA ILE A 21 -4.50 -10.45 -1.86
C ILE A 21 -4.06 -11.02 -3.20
N PRO A 22 -3.60 -10.19 -4.15
CA PRO A 22 -3.08 -10.68 -5.43
C PRO A 22 -1.88 -11.61 -5.24
N HIS A 23 -1.63 -12.45 -6.23
CA HIS A 23 -0.46 -13.33 -6.24
C HIS A 23 0.84 -12.55 -6.05
N ALA A 24 1.82 -13.18 -5.41
CA ALA A 24 3.13 -12.57 -5.20
C ALA A 24 3.79 -12.14 -6.51
N SER A 25 3.61 -12.92 -7.58
CA SER A 25 4.16 -12.58 -8.89
C SER A 25 3.58 -11.27 -9.44
N ASP A 26 2.28 -11.05 -9.22
CA ASP A 26 1.63 -9.80 -9.67
C ASP A 26 2.05 -8.63 -8.80
N ARG A 27 2.12 -8.84 -7.50
CA ARG A 27 2.55 -7.78 -6.57
C ARG A 27 4.00 -7.36 -6.78
N GLY A 28 4.83 -8.28 -7.24
CA GLY A 28 6.24 -8.02 -7.53
C GLY A 28 6.51 -7.48 -8.93
N ALA A 29 5.48 -7.33 -9.77
CA ALA A 29 5.63 -6.93 -11.17
C ALA A 29 4.80 -5.70 -11.53
N LEU A 30 4.72 -4.73 -10.63
CA LEU A 30 4.02 -3.48 -10.92
C LEU A 30 4.89 -2.58 -11.80
N TYR A 31 4.22 -1.77 -12.62
CA TYR A 31 4.82 -0.81 -13.51
C TYR A 31 4.33 0.60 -13.20
N VAL A 32 5.05 1.58 -13.69
CA VAL A 32 4.63 2.99 -13.58
C VAL A 32 3.21 3.14 -14.12
N GLY A 33 2.35 3.79 -13.35
CA GLY A 33 0.95 3.97 -13.68
C GLY A 33 0.00 2.97 -13.06
N ASP A 34 0.50 1.82 -12.60
CA ASP A 34 -0.34 0.87 -11.88
C ASP A 34 -0.77 1.45 -10.53
N MET A 35 -1.96 1.06 -10.07
CA MET A 35 -2.50 1.48 -8.79
C MET A 35 -2.40 0.32 -7.80
N ALA A 36 -1.88 0.59 -6.63
CA ALA A 36 -1.79 -0.40 -5.56
C ALA A 36 -2.60 0.07 -4.36
N LYS A 37 -3.44 -0.83 -3.83
CA LYS A 37 -4.17 -0.57 -2.60
C LYS A 37 -3.30 -0.96 -1.42
N LEU A 38 -3.17 -0.05 -0.47
CA LEU A 38 -2.31 -0.21 0.70
C LEU A 38 -3.11 0.11 1.96
N LEU A 39 -2.71 -0.49 3.08
CA LEU A 39 -3.27 -0.16 4.38
C LEU A 39 -2.33 0.82 5.07
N PHE A 40 -2.80 2.04 5.28
CA PHE A 40 -2.05 3.08 5.99
C PHE A 40 -2.46 3.05 7.45
N LEU A 41 -1.48 2.85 8.34
CA LEU A 41 -1.75 2.77 9.77
C LEU A 41 -1.64 4.15 10.39
N ALA A 42 -2.55 4.46 11.31
CA ALA A 42 -2.50 5.72 12.05
C ALA A 42 -1.25 5.71 12.95
N PRO A 43 -0.53 6.83 13.03
CA PRO A 43 0.71 6.86 13.81
C PRO A 43 0.49 6.72 15.31
N ASP A 44 -0.70 6.99 15.80
CA ASP A 44 -0.98 7.01 17.24
C ASP A 44 -2.38 6.45 17.52
N PRO A 45 -2.58 5.14 17.27
CA PRO A 45 -3.86 4.51 17.56
C PRO A 45 -4.06 4.45 19.07
N GLY A 46 -5.31 4.65 19.52
CA GLY A 46 -5.65 4.50 20.93
C GLY A 46 -5.34 3.09 21.44
N PRO A 47 -5.27 2.91 22.77
CA PRO A 47 -4.98 1.60 23.34
C PRO A 47 -5.99 0.54 22.88
N GLY A 48 -5.47 -0.54 22.32
CA GLY A 48 -6.28 -1.66 21.86
C GLY A 48 -6.90 -1.50 20.49
N ASP A 49 -6.72 -0.35 19.83
CA ASP A 49 -7.29 -0.11 18.51
C ASP A 49 -6.20 -0.06 17.45
N ILE A 50 -6.38 -0.84 16.39
CA ILE A 50 -5.60 -0.68 15.18
C ILE A 50 -6.43 0.22 14.28
N VAL A 51 -6.02 1.48 14.14
CA VAL A 51 -6.69 2.42 13.26
C VAL A 51 -5.88 2.55 12.00
N GLY A 52 -6.52 2.30 10.87
CA GLY A 52 -5.88 2.39 9.57
C GLY A 52 -6.88 2.75 8.50
N GLU A 53 -6.35 3.04 7.33
CA GLU A 53 -7.17 3.44 6.19
C GLU A 53 -6.64 2.77 4.93
N PHE A 54 -7.54 2.15 4.17
CA PHE A 54 -7.21 1.57 2.86
C PHE A 54 -7.24 2.68 1.82
N MET A 55 -6.12 2.87 1.14
CA MET A 55 -6.03 3.90 0.11
C MET A 55 -5.20 3.41 -1.06
N TRP A 56 -5.41 4.05 -2.20
CA TRP A 56 -4.70 3.72 -3.43
C TRP A 56 -3.49 4.63 -3.60
N ALA A 57 -2.39 4.03 -4.05
CA ALA A 57 -1.19 4.76 -4.47
C ALA A 57 -0.91 4.43 -5.93
N ARG A 58 -0.53 5.45 -6.71
CA ARG A 58 -0.11 5.27 -8.09
C ARG A 58 1.40 5.09 -8.13
N VAL A 59 1.87 4.05 -8.80
CA VAL A 59 3.30 3.82 -8.95
C VAL A 59 3.88 4.90 -9.86
N ALA A 60 4.80 5.69 -9.31
CA ALA A 60 5.49 6.72 -10.06
C ALA A 60 6.86 6.24 -10.55
N ARG A 61 7.48 5.33 -9.83
CA ARG A 61 8.80 4.81 -10.18
C ARG A 61 9.00 3.43 -9.57
N VAL A 62 9.61 2.54 -10.33
CA VAL A 62 10.08 1.26 -9.78
C VAL A 62 11.50 1.49 -9.26
N VAL A 63 11.66 1.45 -7.95
CA VAL A 63 12.93 1.76 -7.28
C VAL A 63 13.93 0.63 -7.48
N SER A 64 13.46 -0.61 -7.36
CA SER A 64 14.32 -1.78 -7.52
C SER A 64 13.50 -3.00 -7.90
N ARG A 65 14.22 -4.04 -8.36
CA ARG A 65 13.68 -5.39 -8.57
C ARG A 65 14.58 -6.36 -7.80
N ASN A 66 14.01 -7.48 -7.38
CA ASN A 66 14.70 -8.54 -6.66
C ASN A 66 15.41 -8.07 -5.38
N PRO A 67 14.70 -7.58 -4.37
CA PRO A 67 13.23 -7.49 -4.25
C PRO A 67 12.69 -6.23 -4.93
N SER A 68 11.43 -6.31 -5.32
CA SER A 68 10.75 -5.15 -5.89
C SER A 68 10.43 -4.12 -4.82
N ARG A 69 10.73 -2.85 -5.16
CA ARG A 69 10.36 -1.70 -4.33
C ARG A 69 9.80 -0.63 -5.24
N TYR A 70 8.80 0.08 -4.75
CA TYR A 70 8.08 1.07 -5.54
C TYR A 70 8.03 2.40 -4.81
N ALA A 71 8.10 3.47 -5.59
CA ALA A 71 7.80 4.82 -5.11
C ALA A 71 6.56 5.29 -5.85
N GLY A 72 5.58 5.74 -5.09
CA GLY A 72 4.32 6.19 -5.65
C GLY A 72 3.82 7.46 -5.01
N THR A 73 2.63 7.86 -5.41
CA THR A 73 1.94 9.02 -4.86
C THR A 73 0.54 8.60 -4.44
N LEU A 74 0.09 9.17 -3.32
CA LEU A 74 -1.24 8.88 -2.77
C LEU A 74 -2.30 9.38 -3.74
N ALA A 75 -3.21 8.48 -4.15
CA ALA A 75 -4.24 8.78 -5.14
C ALA A 75 -5.61 9.07 -4.53
N ASN A 76 -5.72 8.98 -3.20
CA ASN A 76 -6.94 9.31 -2.46
C ASN A 76 -6.61 10.34 -1.40
N GLN A 77 -7.63 11.14 -1.01
CA GLN A 77 -7.51 12.05 0.13
C GLN A 77 -7.86 11.27 1.39
N PRO A 78 -6.92 11.09 2.34
CA PRO A 78 -7.22 10.35 3.56
C PRO A 78 -8.11 11.13 4.51
N THR A 79 -8.83 10.39 5.37
CA THR A 79 -9.68 10.97 6.40
C THR A 79 -9.16 10.68 7.81
N VAL A 80 -8.39 9.62 7.97
CA VAL A 80 -7.90 9.16 9.29
C VAL A 80 -6.43 9.48 9.50
N VAL A 81 -5.60 9.23 8.47
CA VAL A 81 -4.16 9.47 8.58
C VAL A 81 -3.82 10.88 8.12
N HIS A 82 -2.75 11.45 8.70
CA HIS A 82 -2.34 12.82 8.40
C HIS A 82 -1.48 12.88 7.14
N LEU A 83 -2.11 12.55 6.02
CA LEU A 83 -1.49 12.58 4.71
C LEU A 83 -2.41 13.34 3.75
N ASN A 84 -1.87 13.73 2.62
CA ASN A 84 -2.63 14.45 1.60
C ASN A 84 -2.55 13.74 0.26
N LEU A 85 -3.57 13.96 -0.56
CA LEU A 85 -3.56 13.51 -1.94
C LEU A 85 -2.25 13.96 -2.61
N GLY A 86 -1.56 13.02 -3.25
CA GLY A 86 -0.30 13.30 -3.94
C GLY A 86 0.94 13.11 -3.09
N ASP A 87 0.81 12.85 -1.79
CA ASP A 87 1.97 12.62 -0.93
C ASP A 87 2.75 11.40 -1.39
N PRO A 88 4.09 11.44 -1.30
CA PRO A 88 4.93 10.31 -1.71
C PRO A 88 4.81 9.15 -0.72
N VAL A 89 4.87 7.93 -1.25
CA VAL A 89 4.87 6.72 -0.44
C VAL A 89 5.77 5.68 -1.10
N GLU A 90 6.58 5.01 -0.29
CA GLU A 90 7.37 3.86 -0.75
C GLU A 90 6.78 2.59 -0.16
N PHE A 91 6.74 1.54 -0.98
CA PHE A 91 6.17 0.26 -0.55
C PHE A 91 6.79 -0.89 -1.33
N GLY A 92 6.59 -2.10 -0.82
CA GLY A 92 7.01 -3.32 -1.47
C GLY A 92 5.84 -4.25 -1.71
N PRO A 93 6.08 -5.42 -2.34
CA PRO A 93 5.02 -6.39 -2.63
C PRO A 93 4.26 -6.85 -1.39
N GLU A 94 4.92 -6.91 -0.23
CA GLU A 94 4.28 -7.34 1.02
C GLU A 94 3.16 -6.41 1.47
N HIS A 95 3.17 -5.16 1.01
CA HIS A 95 2.16 -4.16 1.39
C HIS A 95 0.96 -4.13 0.45
N VAL A 96 1.08 -4.70 -0.74
CA VAL A 96 0.06 -4.58 -1.79
C VAL A 96 -1.10 -5.52 -1.50
N ILE A 97 -2.31 -4.96 -1.33
CA ILE A 97 -3.51 -5.75 -1.03
C ILE A 97 -4.49 -5.81 -2.19
N ASP A 98 -4.34 -4.95 -3.18
CA ASP A 98 -5.08 -5.03 -4.43
C ASP A 98 -4.35 -4.24 -5.51
N ILE A 99 -4.68 -4.49 -6.77
CA ILE A 99 -4.01 -3.87 -7.92
C ILE A 99 -5.06 -3.47 -8.95
N ILE A 100 -4.91 -2.27 -9.50
CA ILE A 100 -5.66 -1.84 -10.68
C ILE A 100 -4.64 -1.41 -11.73
N ARG A 101 -4.78 -1.98 -12.93
CA ARG A 101 -3.94 -1.63 -14.08
C ARG A 101 -4.78 -0.88 -15.08
N PRO A 102 -4.62 0.46 -15.16
CA PRO A 102 -5.51 1.29 -15.99
C PRO A 102 -5.45 0.97 -17.48
N ASP A 103 -4.34 0.41 -17.94
CA ASP A 103 -4.11 0.12 -19.35
C ASP A 103 -4.33 -1.35 -19.73
N ALA A 104 -4.98 -2.08 -18.86
CA ALA A 104 -5.27 -3.50 -19.11
C ALA A 104 -6.35 -3.66 -20.18
#